data_ab29fc9f98bc8e2f47e43d330c8b763e
#
_entry.id   ab29fc9f98bc8e2f47e43d330c8b763e
#
_cell.length_a   1.000
_cell.length_b   1.000
_cell.length_c   1.000
_cell.angle_alpha   90.00
_cell.angle_beta   90.00
_cell.angle_gamma   90.00
#
_symmetry.space_group_name_H-M   'P 1'
#
loop_
_entity.id
_entity.type
_entity.pdbx_description
1 polymer ?
#
loop_
_entity_poly.entity_id
_entity_poly.type
_entity_poly.pdbx_seq_one_letter_code
_entity_poly.pdbx_strand_id
1 'polypeptide(L)'
;YTFNEVLSVGKTSLTHLIAHNKPLLSPGWTVGCSVEVKLHRFKEGTQAQNTFFVELWDVGGSNNHRNTRNVFYQPTHGIILVHDLTNRKSQINLQKWLSEILNQDTMNPTFQHVDVDPEQFLGSTQIPILVIGTKFDLAEEKQRTNQYRRLASSIAEQCGADEIFVNCYQARSLAPGTSNSVKLTRFFDKVIERRYYSRASPFSDKRRIPPYIMANSTPLSSNKPAQYLSPRFYHMD
;
A
#
# COMPACT_ATOMS: atom_id res chain seq x y z
N TYR A 1 2.84 -19.08 -29.35
CA TYR A 1 2.56 -18.70 -27.96
C TYR A 1 3.27 -17.40 -27.70
N THR A 2 2.58 -16.28 -27.85
CA THR A 2 3.08 -14.97 -27.45
C THR A 2 2.88 -14.83 -25.95
N PHE A 3 3.92 -15.03 -25.17
CA PHE A 3 3.95 -14.63 -23.76
C PHE A 3 3.94 -13.11 -23.71
N ASN A 4 2.83 -12.54 -23.26
CA ASN A 4 2.78 -11.11 -22.91
C ASN A 4 3.66 -10.89 -21.68
N GLU A 5 4.82 -10.30 -21.88
CA GLU A 5 5.85 -9.96 -20.90
C GLU A 5 5.46 -8.81 -19.94
N VAL A 6 4.22 -8.68 -19.55
CA VAL A 6 3.79 -7.57 -18.66
C VAL A 6 3.63 -8.04 -17.21
N LEU A 7 4.43 -9.00 -16.79
CA LEU A 7 4.11 -9.75 -15.58
C LEU A 7 5.32 -9.82 -14.67
N SER A 8 5.50 -8.84 -13.85
CA SER A 8 6.24 -8.90 -12.59
C SER A 8 6.88 -7.56 -12.23
N VAL A 9 6.09 -6.62 -11.78
CA VAL A 9 6.64 -5.40 -11.18
C VAL A 9 7.27 -5.65 -9.81
N GLY A 10 7.29 -6.89 -9.32
CA GLY A 10 7.94 -7.26 -8.06
C GLY A 10 7.06 -7.10 -6.82
N LYS A 11 5.74 -7.10 -6.96
CA LYS A 11 4.77 -6.98 -5.85
C LYS A 11 5.00 -7.95 -4.72
N THR A 12 4.96 -9.25 -5.04
CA THR A 12 5.13 -10.35 -4.08
C THR A 12 6.48 -10.27 -3.36
N SER A 13 7.56 -9.97 -4.10
CA SER A 13 8.89 -9.77 -3.51
C SER A 13 8.91 -8.56 -2.56
N LEU A 14 8.23 -7.48 -2.93
CA LEU A 14 8.10 -6.28 -2.10
C LEU A 14 7.27 -6.55 -0.85
N THR A 15 6.13 -7.19 -0.98
CA THR A 15 5.24 -7.55 0.15
C THR A 15 5.98 -8.43 1.15
N HIS A 16 6.69 -9.44 0.67
CA HIS A 16 7.51 -10.28 1.52
C HIS A 16 8.66 -9.51 2.21
N LEU A 17 9.34 -8.63 1.47
CA LEU A 17 10.38 -7.77 2.04
C LEU A 17 9.84 -6.85 3.13
N ILE A 18 8.68 -6.24 2.92
CA ILE A 18 8.02 -5.37 3.91
C ILE A 18 7.62 -6.18 5.16
N ALA A 19 7.02 -7.36 4.98
CA ALA A 19 6.54 -8.18 6.09
C ALA A 19 7.69 -8.77 6.93
N HIS A 20 8.69 -9.35 6.27
CA HIS A 20 9.71 -10.18 6.91
C HIS A 20 11.10 -9.54 6.98
N ASN A 21 11.29 -8.39 6.33
CA ASN A 21 12.61 -7.75 6.17
C ASN A 21 13.66 -8.68 5.56
N LYS A 22 13.23 -9.60 4.68
CA LYS A 22 14.07 -10.57 3.99
C LYS A 22 13.67 -10.60 2.51
N PRO A 23 14.67 -10.70 1.58
CA PRO A 23 14.37 -10.88 0.16
C PRO A 23 13.68 -12.21 -0.12
N LEU A 24 12.73 -12.20 -1.05
CA LEU A 24 12.16 -13.41 -1.64
C LEU A 24 12.87 -13.67 -2.98
N LEU A 25 13.67 -14.75 -3.04
CA LEU A 25 14.53 -15.00 -4.20
C LEU A 25 13.78 -15.55 -5.42
N SER A 26 12.69 -16.28 -5.19
CA SER A 26 11.91 -16.93 -6.26
C SER A 26 10.41 -16.71 -6.02
N PRO A 27 9.88 -15.51 -6.33
CA PRO A 27 8.45 -15.25 -6.20
C PRO A 27 7.68 -16.09 -7.23
N GLY A 28 6.65 -16.78 -6.77
CA GLY A 28 5.69 -17.43 -7.64
C GLY A 28 4.66 -16.45 -8.21
N TRP A 29 3.78 -16.96 -9.07
CA TRP A 29 2.64 -16.20 -9.59
C TRP A 29 1.56 -16.08 -8.52
N THR A 30 1.02 -14.86 -8.33
CA THR A 30 -0.10 -14.64 -7.42
C THR A 30 -1.42 -14.89 -8.16
N VAL A 31 -2.10 -15.97 -7.77
CA VAL A 31 -3.46 -16.26 -8.25
C VAL A 31 -4.45 -15.72 -7.22
N GLY A 32 -5.29 -14.77 -7.64
CA GLY A 32 -6.21 -14.10 -6.72
C GLY A 32 -5.49 -13.13 -5.79
N CYS A 33 -5.28 -13.52 -4.54
CA CYS A 33 -4.62 -12.69 -3.55
C CYS A 33 -3.76 -13.52 -2.59
N SER A 34 -2.65 -12.96 -2.16
CA SER A 34 -1.82 -13.48 -1.08
C SER A 34 -1.77 -12.46 0.07
N VAL A 35 -1.76 -12.93 1.31
CA VAL A 35 -1.76 -12.06 2.49
C VAL A 35 -0.53 -12.34 3.34
N GLU A 36 0.23 -11.29 3.60
CA GLU A 36 1.35 -11.27 4.52
C GLU A 36 1.04 -10.39 5.73
N VAL A 37 1.60 -10.68 6.88
CA VAL A 37 1.36 -9.91 8.10
C VAL A 37 2.64 -9.27 8.60
N LYS A 38 2.58 -7.95 8.78
CA LYS A 38 3.67 -7.17 9.37
C LYS A 38 3.31 -6.70 10.77
N LEU A 39 4.19 -6.92 11.73
CA LEU A 39 4.10 -6.26 13.03
C LEU A 39 4.62 -4.83 12.91
N HIS A 40 3.77 -3.84 13.17
CA HIS A 40 4.10 -2.42 13.10
C HIS A 40 3.99 -1.74 14.45
N ARG A 41 5.00 -0.97 14.82
CA ARG A 41 5.01 -0.12 16.01
C ARG A 41 4.56 1.28 15.64
N PHE A 42 3.30 1.57 15.95
CA PHE A 42 2.70 2.89 15.74
C PHE A 42 3.33 3.91 16.69
N LYS A 43 3.75 5.05 16.14
CA LYS A 43 4.38 6.16 16.90
C LYS A 43 5.47 5.68 17.84
N GLU A 44 6.38 4.85 17.34
CA GLU A 44 7.50 4.30 18.10
C GLU A 44 8.30 5.40 18.80
N GLY A 45 8.65 5.19 20.08
CA GLY A 45 9.38 6.14 20.90
C GLY A 45 8.55 7.27 21.51
N THR A 46 7.23 7.26 21.36
CA THR A 46 6.32 8.23 22.00
C THR A 46 5.43 7.58 23.05
N GLN A 47 4.76 8.39 23.89
CA GLN A 47 3.78 7.89 24.87
C GLN A 47 2.55 7.25 24.21
N ALA A 48 2.28 7.58 22.94
CA ALA A 48 1.19 7.01 22.16
C ALA A 48 1.58 5.71 21.43
N GLN A 49 2.77 5.18 21.71
CA GLN A 49 3.26 3.95 21.06
C GLN A 49 2.31 2.77 21.33
N ASN A 50 1.95 2.10 20.25
CA ASN A 50 1.17 0.87 20.29
C ASN A 50 1.61 -0.08 19.17
N THR A 51 1.28 -1.36 19.27
CA THR A 51 1.68 -2.36 18.26
C THR A 51 0.44 -2.85 17.53
N PHE A 52 0.55 -2.90 16.19
CA PHE A 52 -0.51 -3.33 15.29
C PHE A 52 -0.02 -4.44 14.37
N PHE A 53 -0.90 -5.39 14.07
CA PHE A 53 -0.73 -6.31 12.95
C PHE A 53 -1.29 -5.65 11.70
N VAL A 54 -0.44 -5.49 10.69
CA VAL A 54 -0.76 -4.90 9.40
C VAL A 54 -0.84 -6.02 8.37
N GLU A 55 -2.01 -6.28 7.82
CA GLU A 55 -2.18 -7.23 6.72
C GLU A 55 -1.84 -6.57 5.39
N LEU A 56 -0.92 -7.16 4.66
CA LEU A 56 -0.49 -6.77 3.32
C LEU A 56 -1.13 -7.73 2.32
N TRP A 57 -2.09 -7.23 1.55
CA TRP A 57 -2.81 -8.00 0.56
C TRP A 57 -2.16 -7.82 -0.82
N ASP A 58 -1.37 -8.80 -1.26
CA ASP A 58 -0.79 -8.84 -2.61
C ASP A 58 -1.83 -9.36 -3.59
N VAL A 59 -2.47 -8.48 -4.33
CA VAL A 59 -3.51 -8.82 -5.29
C VAL A 59 -2.91 -9.11 -6.66
N GLY A 60 -3.25 -10.24 -7.26
CA GLY A 60 -2.77 -10.66 -8.58
C GLY A 60 -3.18 -9.69 -9.70
N GLY A 61 -2.22 -9.29 -10.53
CA GLY A 61 -2.40 -8.27 -11.58
C GLY A 61 -2.97 -8.81 -12.90
N SER A 62 -3.22 -10.11 -13.03
CA SER A 62 -3.67 -10.70 -14.30
C SER A 62 -4.99 -10.11 -14.79
N ASN A 63 -5.03 -9.64 -16.03
CA ASN A 63 -6.26 -9.13 -16.65
C ASN A 63 -7.39 -10.17 -16.71
N ASN A 64 -7.07 -11.46 -16.71
CA ASN A 64 -8.06 -12.54 -16.70
C ASN A 64 -8.91 -12.56 -15.43
N HIS A 65 -8.42 -11.96 -14.34
CA HIS A 65 -9.12 -11.90 -13.05
C HIS A 65 -9.65 -10.51 -12.71
N ARG A 66 -9.69 -9.59 -13.67
CA ARG A 66 -10.13 -8.21 -13.45
C ARG A 66 -11.51 -8.12 -12.77
N ASN A 67 -12.47 -8.92 -13.24
CA ASN A 67 -13.85 -8.88 -12.73
C ASN A 67 -14.02 -9.49 -11.33
N THR A 68 -13.04 -10.26 -10.88
CA THR A 68 -13.09 -10.94 -9.56
C THR A 68 -12.21 -10.26 -8.51
N ARG A 69 -11.32 -9.35 -8.92
CA ARG A 69 -10.42 -8.66 -7.99
C ARG A 69 -11.12 -7.72 -7.03
N ASN A 70 -12.25 -7.16 -7.46
CA ASN A 70 -13.04 -6.21 -6.66
C ASN A 70 -13.40 -6.75 -5.28
N VAL A 71 -13.51 -8.07 -5.10
CA VAL A 71 -13.77 -8.67 -3.79
C VAL A 71 -12.66 -8.42 -2.77
N PHE A 72 -11.45 -8.12 -3.25
CA PHE A 72 -10.30 -7.82 -2.40
C PHE A 72 -10.15 -6.34 -2.07
N TYR A 73 -10.96 -5.45 -2.69
CA TYR A 73 -10.81 -4.00 -2.55
C TYR A 73 -11.55 -3.42 -1.33
N GLN A 74 -12.40 -4.16 -0.67
CA GLN A 74 -13.13 -3.64 0.50
C GLN A 74 -13.01 -4.55 1.72
N PRO A 75 -12.78 -3.98 2.90
CA PRO A 75 -12.49 -2.56 3.18
C PRO A 75 -11.02 -2.21 2.92
N THR A 76 -10.75 -1.08 2.24
CA THR A 76 -9.40 -0.55 2.01
C THR A 76 -9.06 0.52 3.04
N HIS A 77 -7.96 0.33 3.77
CA HIS A 77 -7.49 1.30 4.76
C HIS A 77 -6.28 2.12 4.27
N GLY A 78 -5.52 1.57 3.32
CA GLY A 78 -4.39 2.21 2.67
C GLY A 78 -4.08 1.52 1.35
N ILE A 79 -3.44 2.23 0.43
CA ILE A 79 -3.10 1.75 -0.91
C ILE A 79 -1.60 1.89 -1.11
N ILE A 80 -0.93 0.81 -1.56
CA ILE A 80 0.43 0.87 -2.07
C ILE A 80 0.37 0.61 -3.57
N LEU A 81 0.74 1.62 -4.35
CA LEU A 81 0.87 1.52 -5.79
C LEU A 81 2.30 1.12 -6.15
N VAL A 82 2.47 0.04 -6.91
CA VAL A 82 3.78 -0.49 -7.24
C VAL A 82 4.01 -0.48 -8.73
N HIS A 83 5.19 0.01 -9.15
CA HIS A 83 5.62 -0.03 -10.53
C HIS A 83 7.07 -0.49 -10.65
N ASP A 84 7.45 -0.96 -11.82
CA ASP A 84 8.79 -1.34 -12.19
C ASP A 84 9.53 -0.13 -12.78
N LEU A 85 10.60 0.33 -12.15
CA LEU A 85 11.39 1.48 -12.59
C LEU A 85 12.04 1.26 -13.97
N THR A 86 12.13 0.02 -14.43
CA THR A 86 12.65 -0.32 -15.75
C THR A 86 11.59 -0.36 -16.85
N ASN A 87 10.29 -0.27 -16.45
CA ASN A 87 9.14 -0.39 -17.35
C ASN A 87 8.19 0.80 -17.20
N ARG A 88 8.29 1.77 -18.12
CA ARG A 88 7.45 2.98 -18.11
C ARG A 88 5.95 2.67 -18.23
N LYS A 89 5.57 1.57 -18.91
CA LYS A 89 4.15 1.19 -19.05
C LYS A 89 3.53 0.85 -17.68
N SER A 90 4.29 0.21 -16.80
CA SER A 90 3.81 -0.10 -15.45
C SER A 90 3.51 1.17 -14.65
N GLN A 91 4.32 2.22 -14.79
CA GLN A 91 4.10 3.52 -14.17
C GLN A 91 2.83 4.21 -14.71
N ILE A 92 2.62 4.21 -16.03
CA ILE A 92 1.43 4.79 -16.67
C ILE A 92 0.16 4.05 -16.23
N ASN A 93 0.24 2.75 -16.03
CA ASN A 93 -0.88 1.93 -15.61
C ASN A 93 -1.35 2.20 -14.17
N LEU A 94 -0.52 2.81 -13.31
CA LEU A 94 -0.90 3.11 -11.93
C LEU A 94 -2.19 3.94 -11.84
N GLN A 95 -2.41 4.86 -12.79
CA GLN A 95 -3.62 5.68 -12.83
C GLN A 95 -4.89 4.86 -13.07
N LYS A 96 -4.81 3.86 -13.97
CA LYS A 96 -5.94 2.95 -14.24
C LYS A 96 -6.31 2.13 -13.01
N TRP A 97 -5.31 1.69 -12.28
CA TRP A 97 -5.49 0.88 -11.09
C TRP A 97 -6.05 1.67 -9.92
N LEU A 98 -5.54 2.86 -9.71
CA LEU A 98 -6.10 3.74 -8.70
C LEU A 98 -7.57 4.04 -9.00
N SER A 99 -7.91 4.33 -10.25
CA SER A 99 -9.31 4.52 -10.68
C SER A 99 -10.17 3.26 -10.45
N GLU A 100 -9.63 2.06 -10.71
CA GLU A 100 -10.35 0.81 -10.48
C GLU A 100 -10.67 0.61 -8.99
N ILE A 101 -9.74 0.92 -8.09
CA ILE A 101 -9.95 0.80 -6.65
C ILE A 101 -10.97 1.84 -6.14
N LEU A 102 -10.82 3.09 -6.57
CA LEU A 102 -11.65 4.20 -6.08
C LEU A 102 -13.08 4.15 -6.62
N ASN A 103 -13.29 3.69 -7.84
CA ASN A 103 -14.63 3.55 -8.43
C ASN A 103 -15.47 2.44 -7.76
N GLN A 104 -14.88 1.54 -7.00
CA GLN A 104 -15.62 0.54 -6.21
C GLN A 104 -16.40 1.18 -5.04
N ASP A 105 -15.93 2.31 -4.51
CA ASP A 105 -16.65 3.04 -3.45
C ASP A 105 -17.94 3.71 -3.96
N THR A 106 -18.08 3.89 -5.29
CA THR A 106 -19.27 4.50 -5.93
C THR A 106 -20.38 3.50 -6.26
N MET A 107 -20.23 2.21 -5.99
CA MET A 107 -21.26 1.18 -6.20
C MET A 107 -22.41 1.23 -5.18
N ASN A 108 -22.51 2.28 -4.37
CA ASN A 108 -23.77 2.59 -3.70
C ASN A 108 -24.79 3.08 -4.76
N PRO A 109 -25.94 2.39 -4.94
CA PRO A 109 -26.90 2.68 -6.00
C PRO A 109 -27.60 4.05 -5.89
N THR A 110 -27.26 4.85 -4.90
CA THR A 110 -27.77 6.22 -4.70
C THR A 110 -26.96 7.31 -5.42
N PHE A 111 -25.78 7.01 -5.93
CA PHE A 111 -25.01 7.95 -6.74
C PHE A 111 -25.02 7.50 -8.19
N GLN A 112 -25.92 8.11 -8.98
CA GLN A 112 -25.97 7.98 -10.44
C GLN A 112 -24.61 8.33 -11.05
N HIS A 113 -24.27 7.69 -12.16
CA HIS A 113 -23.14 7.96 -13.04
C HIS A 113 -22.86 9.47 -13.16
N VAL A 114 -22.03 9.97 -12.27
CA VAL A 114 -21.33 11.22 -12.51
C VAL A 114 -20.00 10.79 -13.12
N ASP A 115 -19.75 11.18 -14.37
CA ASP A 115 -18.42 11.14 -14.95
C ASP A 115 -17.51 12.01 -14.05
N VAL A 116 -17.00 11.43 -12.99
CA VAL A 116 -16.11 12.12 -12.07
C VAL A 116 -14.75 12.16 -12.75
N ASP A 117 -14.33 13.36 -13.10
CA ASP A 117 -12.99 13.61 -13.60
C ASP A 117 -11.96 13.00 -12.63
N PRO A 118 -11.13 12.05 -13.08
CA PRO A 118 -10.15 11.39 -12.20
C PRO A 118 -9.25 12.38 -11.46
N GLU A 119 -8.97 13.55 -12.04
CA GLU A 119 -8.14 14.59 -11.42
C GLU A 119 -8.82 15.26 -10.22
N GLN A 120 -10.14 15.46 -10.26
CA GLN A 120 -10.90 16.01 -9.13
C GLN A 120 -11.03 15.00 -7.99
N PHE A 121 -11.08 13.70 -8.32
CA PHE A 121 -11.25 12.64 -7.34
C PHE A 121 -9.96 12.35 -6.57
N LEU A 122 -8.80 12.45 -7.22
CA LEU A 122 -7.50 12.19 -6.62
C LEU A 122 -7.18 13.14 -5.45
N GLY A 123 -7.62 14.40 -5.51
CA GLY A 123 -7.45 15.38 -4.44
C GLY A 123 -8.38 15.17 -3.23
N SER A 124 -9.44 14.37 -3.36
CA SER A 124 -10.46 14.17 -2.33
C SER A 124 -10.36 12.84 -1.59
N THR A 125 -9.50 11.92 -2.02
CA THR A 125 -9.36 10.63 -1.35
C THR A 125 -8.70 10.79 0.00
N GLN A 126 -9.42 10.42 1.04
CA GLN A 126 -8.86 10.39 2.40
C GLN A 126 -8.01 9.12 2.65
N ILE A 127 -7.94 8.18 1.68
CA ILE A 127 -7.19 6.94 1.82
C ILE A 127 -5.70 7.22 1.68
N PRO A 128 -4.84 6.89 2.66
CA PRO A 128 -3.40 7.03 2.53
C PRO A 128 -2.87 6.23 1.35
N ILE A 129 -2.04 6.86 0.52
CA ILE A 129 -1.42 6.26 -0.65
C ILE A 129 0.09 6.34 -0.50
N LEU A 130 0.79 5.27 -0.89
CA LEU A 130 2.24 5.22 -1.03
C LEU A 130 2.57 4.68 -2.42
N VAL A 131 3.49 5.32 -3.13
CA VAL A 131 3.98 4.84 -4.42
C VAL A 131 5.35 4.19 -4.24
N ILE A 132 5.55 3.00 -4.82
CA ILE A 132 6.82 2.26 -4.72
C ILE A 132 7.31 1.86 -6.09
N GLY A 133 8.47 2.40 -6.48
CA GLY A 133 9.24 1.95 -7.64
C GLY A 133 10.17 0.81 -7.24
N THR A 134 10.01 -0.33 -7.87
CA THR A 134 10.82 -1.54 -7.67
C THR A 134 11.93 -1.65 -8.70
N LYS A 135 12.80 -2.66 -8.57
CA LYS A 135 13.95 -2.93 -9.45
C LYS A 135 14.89 -1.73 -9.56
N PHE A 136 15.10 -1.06 -8.42
CA PHE A 136 15.94 0.14 -8.37
C PHE A 136 17.39 -0.14 -8.79
N ASP A 137 17.91 -1.33 -8.49
CA ASP A 137 19.21 -1.83 -8.94
C ASP A 137 19.37 -1.77 -10.46
N LEU A 138 18.40 -2.32 -11.18
CA LEU A 138 18.40 -2.32 -12.65
C LEU A 138 18.17 -0.93 -13.24
N ALA A 139 17.37 -0.10 -12.59
CA ALA A 139 17.13 1.27 -13.01
C ALA A 139 18.37 2.16 -12.79
N GLU A 140 19.08 1.99 -11.69
CA GLU A 140 20.33 2.71 -11.41
C GLU A 140 21.42 2.37 -12.43
N GLU A 141 21.53 1.11 -12.82
CA GLU A 141 22.44 0.68 -13.88
C GLU A 141 22.10 1.34 -15.22
N LYS A 142 20.83 1.39 -15.60
CA LYS A 142 20.36 2.08 -16.81
C LYS A 142 20.57 3.60 -16.77
N GLN A 143 20.48 4.22 -15.60
CA GLN A 143 20.75 5.65 -15.44
C GLN A 143 22.21 6.01 -15.68
N ARG A 144 23.16 5.18 -15.27
CA ARG A 144 24.59 5.34 -15.57
C ARG A 144 24.86 5.37 -17.07
N THR A 145 23.98 4.78 -17.88
CA THR A 145 24.04 4.78 -19.35
C THR A 145 23.25 5.90 -20.03
N ASN A 146 22.84 6.96 -19.29
CA ASN A 146 22.11 8.15 -19.80
C ASN A 146 20.72 7.92 -20.40
N GLN A 147 20.09 6.78 -20.15
CA GLN A 147 18.79 6.47 -20.76
C GLN A 147 17.54 6.87 -19.94
N TYR A 148 17.67 7.23 -18.67
CA TYR A 148 16.52 7.53 -17.82
C TYR A 148 16.74 8.72 -16.90
N ARG A 149 16.04 9.83 -17.18
CA ARG A 149 16.21 11.11 -16.44
C ARG A 149 15.11 11.43 -15.41
N ARG A 150 14.04 10.63 -15.33
CA ARG A 150 12.96 10.86 -14.34
C ARG A 150 12.53 9.56 -13.68
N LEU A 151 12.87 9.38 -12.42
CA LEU A 151 12.41 8.25 -11.59
C LEU A 151 11.05 8.53 -10.95
N ALA A 152 10.76 9.78 -10.56
CA ALA A 152 9.54 10.15 -9.88
C ALA A 152 8.29 9.96 -10.77
N SER A 153 7.23 9.43 -10.18
CA SER A 153 5.96 9.22 -10.86
C SER A 153 5.04 10.44 -10.71
N SER A 154 4.42 10.86 -11.82
CA SER A 154 3.43 11.94 -11.79
C SER A 154 2.24 11.62 -10.87
N ILE A 155 1.92 10.34 -10.67
CA ILE A 155 0.81 9.92 -9.81
C ILE A 155 1.08 10.19 -8.33
N ALA A 156 2.33 10.10 -7.88
CA ALA A 156 2.68 10.45 -6.50
C ALA A 156 2.41 11.94 -6.22
N GLU A 157 2.76 12.81 -7.16
CA GLU A 157 2.47 14.24 -7.07
C GLU A 157 0.97 14.54 -7.09
N GLN A 158 0.22 13.91 -8.02
CA GLN A 158 -1.23 14.09 -8.12
C GLN A 158 -1.97 13.63 -6.86
N CYS A 159 -1.52 12.56 -6.22
CA CYS A 159 -2.13 12.03 -4.99
C CYS A 159 -1.61 12.69 -3.71
N GLY A 160 -0.60 13.57 -3.78
CA GLY A 160 0.12 14.05 -2.59
C GLY A 160 0.74 12.91 -1.78
N ALA A 161 1.15 11.84 -2.46
CA ALA A 161 1.69 10.62 -1.85
C ALA A 161 3.21 10.68 -1.76
N ASP A 162 3.74 10.05 -0.71
CA ASP A 162 5.18 9.75 -0.66
C ASP A 162 5.53 8.71 -1.75
N GLU A 163 6.72 8.84 -2.34
CA GLU A 163 7.29 7.84 -3.24
C GLU A 163 8.63 7.33 -2.71
N ILE A 164 8.86 6.02 -2.83
CA ILE A 164 10.11 5.36 -2.47
C ILE A 164 10.59 4.43 -3.57
N PHE A 165 11.90 4.21 -3.63
CA PHE A 165 12.54 3.34 -4.62
C PHE A 165 13.24 2.20 -3.91
N VAL A 166 12.94 0.96 -4.32
CA VAL A 166 13.33 -0.25 -3.58
C VAL A 166 13.99 -1.26 -4.51
N ASN A 167 15.14 -1.77 -4.05
CA ASN A 167 15.69 -3.03 -4.55
C ASN A 167 15.17 -4.16 -3.66
N CYS A 168 14.23 -4.97 -4.16
CA CYS A 168 13.61 -6.05 -3.40
C CYS A 168 14.55 -7.22 -3.06
N TYR A 169 15.72 -7.30 -3.69
CA TYR A 169 16.74 -8.30 -3.37
C TYR A 169 17.65 -7.88 -2.21
N GLN A 170 17.47 -6.68 -1.67
CA GLN A 170 18.33 -6.16 -0.62
C GLN A 170 17.50 -5.66 0.57
N ALA A 171 17.58 -6.38 1.70
CA ALA A 171 16.89 -5.99 2.95
C ALA A 171 17.26 -4.56 3.40
N ARG A 172 18.49 -4.12 3.12
CA ARG A 172 18.96 -2.76 3.44
C ARG A 172 18.16 -1.65 2.78
N SER A 173 17.42 -1.92 1.68
CA SER A 173 16.56 -0.94 1.01
C SER A 173 15.44 -0.41 1.91
N LEU A 174 15.01 -1.20 2.89
CA LEU A 174 13.99 -0.86 3.90
C LEU A 174 14.54 -0.96 5.34
N ALA A 175 15.87 -0.95 5.51
CA ALA A 175 16.47 -1.03 6.83
C ALA A 175 16.08 0.18 7.71
N PRO A 176 15.97 -0.01 9.02
CA PRO A 176 15.70 1.08 9.97
C PRO A 176 16.67 2.26 9.77
N GLY A 177 16.15 3.48 9.82
CA GLY A 177 16.93 4.70 9.63
C GLY A 177 17.10 5.13 8.17
N THR A 178 16.74 4.31 7.18
CA THR A 178 16.75 4.75 5.77
C THR A 178 15.55 5.67 5.48
N SER A 179 15.69 6.57 4.49
CA SER A 179 14.61 7.42 4.02
C SER A 179 13.37 6.61 3.60
N ASN A 180 13.58 5.46 2.94
CA ASN A 180 12.51 4.55 2.54
C ASN A 180 11.76 3.98 3.75
N SER A 181 12.49 3.53 4.78
CA SER A 181 11.92 3.01 6.01
C SER A 181 11.09 4.08 6.74
N VAL A 182 11.58 5.31 6.82
CA VAL A 182 10.86 6.44 7.45
C VAL A 182 9.55 6.74 6.73
N LYS A 183 9.57 6.81 5.39
CA LYS A 183 8.36 7.06 4.59
C LYS A 183 7.36 5.91 4.71
N LEU A 184 7.84 4.66 4.69
CA LEU A 184 7.00 3.48 4.88
C LEU A 184 6.35 3.45 6.27
N THR A 185 7.11 3.75 7.33
CA THR A 185 6.59 3.87 8.70
C THR A 185 5.52 4.96 8.79
N ARG A 186 5.80 6.14 8.24
CA ARG A 186 4.83 7.24 8.19
C ARG A 186 3.54 6.86 7.47
N PHE A 187 3.64 6.11 6.37
CA PHE A 187 2.47 5.60 5.67
C PHE A 187 1.62 4.69 6.55
N PHE A 188 2.21 3.71 7.23
CA PHE A 188 1.48 2.84 8.15
C PHE A 188 0.86 3.62 9.31
N ASP A 189 1.58 4.59 9.86
CA ASP A 189 1.04 5.45 10.92
C ASP A 189 -0.19 6.23 10.43
N LYS A 190 -0.16 6.80 9.23
CA LYS A 190 -1.33 7.48 8.63
C LYS A 190 -2.52 6.52 8.46
N VAL A 191 -2.27 5.28 8.02
CA VAL A 191 -3.32 4.25 7.86
C VAL A 191 -3.98 3.94 9.21
N ILE A 192 -3.17 3.77 10.25
CA ILE A 192 -3.63 3.49 11.61
C ILE A 192 -4.39 4.70 12.18
N GLU A 193 -3.85 5.90 12.04
CA GLU A 193 -4.51 7.14 12.49
C GLU A 193 -5.90 7.28 11.87
N ARG A 194 -5.99 7.10 10.56
CA ARG A 194 -7.26 7.17 9.85
C ARG A 194 -8.25 6.13 10.36
N ARG A 195 -7.81 4.90 10.57
CA ARG A 195 -8.67 3.78 10.97
C ARG A 195 -9.19 3.91 12.40
N TYR A 196 -8.36 4.33 13.34
CA TYR A 196 -8.64 4.24 14.76
C TYR A 196 -8.81 5.58 15.47
N TYR A 197 -8.21 6.65 14.95
CA TYR A 197 -8.14 7.93 15.65
C TYR A 197 -8.84 9.07 14.92
N SER A 198 -9.21 8.91 13.64
CA SER A 198 -9.95 9.94 12.90
C SER A 198 -11.42 9.96 13.34
N ARG A 199 -11.84 11.07 13.93
CA ARG A 199 -13.23 11.31 14.35
C ARG A 199 -14.19 11.60 13.19
N ALA A 200 -13.70 11.74 11.98
CA ALA A 200 -14.44 12.25 10.82
C ALA A 200 -15.06 11.15 9.93
N SER A 201 -15.03 9.87 10.30
CA SER A 201 -15.66 8.84 9.50
C SER A 201 -17.12 8.63 9.90
N PRO A 202 -18.11 8.98 9.04
CA PRO A 202 -19.53 8.61 9.26
C PRO A 202 -19.76 7.09 9.25
N PHE A 203 -18.77 6.33 8.78
CA PHE A 203 -18.74 4.87 8.73
C PHE A 203 -17.84 4.25 9.79
N SER A 204 -17.69 4.87 10.96
CA SER A 204 -17.09 4.15 12.07
C SER A 204 -18.04 3.00 12.43
N ASP A 205 -17.71 1.81 12.00
CA ASP A 205 -18.38 0.59 12.39
C ASP A 205 -18.26 0.46 13.92
N LYS A 206 -19.28 0.97 14.63
CA LYS A 206 -19.36 0.99 16.09
C LYS A 206 -19.28 -0.41 16.72
N ARG A 207 -19.22 -1.46 15.90
CA ARG A 207 -19.28 -2.86 16.34
C ARG A 207 -17.93 -3.48 16.70
N ARG A 208 -16.80 -2.75 16.61
CA ARG A 208 -15.47 -3.36 16.77
C ARG A 208 -14.48 -2.69 17.71
N ILE A 209 -14.93 -1.76 18.55
CA ILE A 209 -14.12 -1.29 19.68
C ILE A 209 -14.69 -1.99 20.92
N PRO A 210 -13.99 -2.96 21.50
CA PRO A 210 -14.44 -3.54 22.76
C PRO A 210 -14.57 -2.43 23.81
N PRO A 211 -15.67 -2.36 24.60
CA PRO A 211 -15.94 -1.27 25.54
C PRO A 211 -14.85 -1.05 26.60
N TYR A 212 -14.00 -2.06 26.84
CA TYR A 212 -12.94 -1.99 27.84
C TYR A 212 -11.72 -1.12 27.44
N ILE A 213 -11.60 -0.72 26.16
CA ILE A 213 -10.49 0.15 25.73
C ILE A 213 -10.74 1.63 26.06
N MET A 214 -12.00 2.02 26.31
CA MET A 214 -12.37 3.41 26.64
C MET A 214 -12.34 3.73 28.14
N ALA A 215 -12.22 2.74 29.02
CA ALA A 215 -12.50 2.93 30.46
C ALA A 215 -11.27 3.05 31.37
N ASN A 216 -10.04 2.84 30.91
CA ASN A 216 -8.88 2.84 31.80
C ASN A 216 -7.75 3.75 31.31
N SER A 217 -7.87 5.02 31.65
CA SER A 217 -6.76 5.97 31.76
C SER A 217 -6.13 5.89 33.14
N THR A 218 -5.57 4.76 33.53
CA THR A 218 -4.65 4.64 34.65
C THR A 218 -3.37 3.94 34.22
N PRO A 219 -2.19 4.41 34.59
CA PRO A 219 -0.93 3.87 34.13
C PRO A 219 -0.59 2.58 34.87
N LEU A 220 -0.69 1.43 34.22
CA LEU A 220 -0.16 0.17 34.72
C LEU A 220 0.48 -0.66 33.62
N SER A 221 1.79 -0.88 33.85
CA SER A 221 2.69 -1.95 33.34
C SER A 221 2.47 -2.57 31.93
N SER A 222 3.47 -2.46 31.19
CA SER A 222 4.08 -3.21 30.08
C SER A 222 3.51 -4.58 29.69
N ASN A 223 2.26 -4.71 29.23
CA ASN A 223 1.82 -5.87 28.45
C ASN A 223 0.44 -5.58 27.83
N LYS A 224 0.40 -4.71 26.80
CA LYS A 224 -0.82 -4.55 26.01
C LYS A 224 -0.83 -5.61 24.90
N PRO A 225 -1.94 -6.34 24.69
CA PRO A 225 -2.06 -7.27 23.57
C PRO A 225 -2.01 -6.51 22.24
N ALA A 226 -1.32 -7.08 21.26
CA ALA A 226 -1.26 -6.55 19.89
C ALA A 226 -2.66 -6.48 19.28
N GLN A 227 -2.99 -5.38 18.65
CA GLN A 227 -4.28 -5.18 17.97
C GLN A 227 -4.18 -5.57 16.49
N TYR A 228 -5.18 -6.28 16.00
CA TYR A 228 -5.24 -6.69 14.58
C TYR A 228 -5.70 -5.53 13.71
N LEU A 229 -4.90 -5.25 12.70
CA LEU A 229 -5.19 -4.34 11.61
C LEU A 229 -5.21 -5.11 10.31
N SER A 230 -6.23 -4.89 9.51
CA SER A 230 -6.27 -5.34 8.12
C SER A 230 -6.21 -4.14 7.16
N PRO A 231 -5.05 -3.47 6.98
CA PRO A 231 -4.90 -2.63 5.82
C PRO A 231 -4.71 -3.54 4.62
N ARG A 232 -5.60 -3.42 3.64
CA ARG A 232 -5.44 -4.12 2.37
C ARG A 232 -4.57 -3.26 1.46
N PHE A 233 -3.59 -3.88 0.85
CA PHE A 233 -2.67 -3.24 -0.08
C PHE A 233 -2.97 -3.77 -1.47
N TYR A 234 -3.07 -2.85 -2.42
CA TYR A 234 -3.35 -3.19 -3.80
C TYR A 234 -2.14 -2.87 -4.64
N HIS A 235 -1.70 -3.90 -5.34
CA HIS A 235 -0.60 -3.83 -6.26
C HIS A 235 -1.10 -4.33 -7.60
N MET A 236 -0.69 -3.69 -8.68
CA MET A 236 -1.24 -4.05 -9.97
C MET A 236 -0.29 -3.80 -11.12
N ASP A 237 -0.26 -4.74 -12.04
CA ASP A 237 0.53 -4.71 -13.29
C ASP A 237 -0.11 -3.87 -14.38
#